data_50c44930f75bcaabb5ada63de2dc5d86
#
_entry.id   50c44930f75bcaabb5ada63de2dc5d86
#
_cell.length_a   1.000
_cell.length_b   1.000
_cell.length_c   1.000
_cell.angle_alpha   90.00
_cell.angle_beta   90.00
_cell.angle_gamma   90.00
#
_symmetry.space_group_name_H-M   'P 1'
#
loop_
_entity.id
_entity.type
_entity.pdbx_description
1 polymer ?
#
loop_
_entity_poly.entity_id
_entity_poly.type
_entity_poly.pdbx_seq_one_letter_code
_entity_poly.pdbx_strand_id
1 'polypeptide(L)'
;MVAFILVCLVLLLGLLWGWETRKRKSWEQEFVKKKNGVCLVKKNSDTILYNVDAYIILVDRNFLVEKTNYYNLNNTSEGQVLRRVGELLRCKNGLDAGACGSHENCKVCPVRNSIEKCFREKGHFSPLETPMRLYMSEKMDNYVDCIVCVSGTYLQLDQDDKVLLTVRDVTRQKKILDELEEARRNAEWAGEQKTAFLANMSHEIRTPLNAIVGFAGLLGTASDQDRISYVEIIKGNTNMLLQLVNDILDMSKIEAGTLEFIYTDVDVNQIMRELEGIFRLRLEEADVPVRIIFEPKLPVCFIHTEKNRISQVISNFLSNAFKYTV
;
A
#
# COMPACT_ATOMS: atom_id res chain seq x y z
N MET A 1 86.37 -30.32 45.62
CA MET A 1 85.03 -30.00 46.19
C MET A 1 84.43 -28.68 45.63
N VAL A 2 85.14 -27.56 45.67
CA VAL A 2 84.69 -26.23 45.19
C VAL A 2 84.31 -26.18 43.72
N ALA A 3 85.04 -26.84 42.84
CA ALA A 3 84.76 -26.88 41.40
C ALA A 3 83.45 -27.63 41.06
N PHE A 4 83.17 -28.65 41.83
CA PHE A 4 81.88 -29.43 41.61
C PHE A 4 80.65 -28.59 42.04
N ILE A 5 80.73 -27.84 43.11
CA ILE A 5 79.66 -26.96 43.62
C ILE A 5 79.40 -25.84 42.58
N LEU A 6 80.40 -25.25 41.96
CA LEU A 6 80.28 -24.22 40.95
C LEU A 6 79.59 -24.75 39.68
N VAL A 7 79.93 -25.96 39.24
CA VAL A 7 79.28 -26.58 38.08
C VAL A 7 77.80 -26.87 38.33
N CYS A 8 77.46 -27.40 39.53
CA CYS A 8 76.08 -27.63 39.93
C CYS A 8 75.26 -26.33 40.00
N LEU A 9 75.83 -25.23 40.51
CA LEU A 9 75.20 -23.91 40.55
C LEU A 9 74.91 -23.35 39.18
N VAL A 10 75.85 -23.44 38.24
CA VAL A 10 75.72 -22.97 36.85
C VAL A 10 74.59 -23.78 36.15
N LEU A 11 74.56 -25.11 36.37
CA LEU A 11 73.50 -25.97 35.80
C LEU A 11 72.12 -25.65 36.38
N LEU A 12 72.01 -25.40 37.69
CA LEU A 12 70.78 -24.98 38.35
C LEU A 12 70.28 -23.62 37.85
N LEU A 13 71.17 -22.65 37.73
CA LEU A 13 70.84 -21.33 37.20
C LEU A 13 70.40 -21.43 35.72
N GLY A 14 71.05 -22.28 34.92
CA GLY A 14 70.67 -22.54 33.53
C GLY A 14 69.27 -23.18 33.42
N LEU A 15 68.97 -24.13 34.33
CA LEU A 15 67.63 -24.77 34.40
C LEU A 15 66.52 -23.78 34.86
N LEU A 16 66.82 -22.96 35.87
CA LEU A 16 65.93 -21.90 36.33
C LEU A 16 65.66 -20.86 35.22
N TRP A 17 66.72 -20.40 34.57
CA TRP A 17 66.60 -19.46 33.42
C TRP A 17 65.81 -20.06 32.26
N GLY A 18 66.05 -21.33 31.92
CA GLY A 18 65.33 -22.06 30.92
C GLY A 18 63.87 -22.26 31.27
N TRP A 19 63.54 -22.49 32.59
CA TRP A 19 62.19 -22.59 33.06
C TRP A 19 61.43 -21.25 33.00
N GLU A 20 62.09 -20.18 33.42
CA GLU A 20 61.54 -18.82 33.42
C GLU A 20 61.29 -18.30 32.00
N THR A 21 62.19 -18.58 31.07
CA THR A 21 62.00 -18.23 29.65
C THR A 21 60.87 -19.02 28.98
N ARG A 22 60.71 -20.30 29.33
CA ARG A 22 59.57 -21.11 28.85
C ARG A 22 58.24 -20.60 29.40
N LYS A 23 58.20 -20.27 30.69
CA LYS A 23 57.04 -19.72 31.36
C LYS A 23 56.62 -18.37 30.75
N ARG A 24 57.60 -17.50 30.49
CA ARG A 24 57.39 -16.20 29.84
C ARG A 24 56.84 -16.36 28.40
N LYS A 25 57.42 -17.25 27.61
CA LYS A 25 56.88 -17.55 26.24
C LYS A 25 55.46 -18.13 26.28
N SER A 26 55.14 -19.00 27.24
CA SER A 26 53.80 -19.53 27.39
C SER A 26 52.77 -18.43 27.72
N TRP A 27 53.12 -17.51 28.64
CA TRP A 27 52.29 -16.35 29.01
C TRP A 27 52.10 -15.41 27.80
N GLU A 28 53.15 -15.15 27.03
CA GLU A 28 53.05 -14.31 25.82
C GLU A 28 52.15 -14.96 24.77
N GLN A 29 52.27 -16.26 24.54
CA GLN A 29 51.38 -16.99 23.62
C GLN A 29 49.92 -16.98 24.06
N GLU A 30 49.65 -17.18 25.34
CA GLU A 30 48.31 -17.14 25.90
C GLU A 30 47.70 -15.75 25.82
N PHE A 31 48.48 -14.72 26.11
CA PHE A 31 48.08 -13.30 25.95
C PHE A 31 47.77 -12.93 24.53
N VAL A 32 48.59 -13.32 23.57
CA VAL A 32 48.34 -13.11 22.13
C VAL A 32 47.11 -13.85 21.66
N LYS A 33 46.89 -15.11 22.10
CA LYS A 33 45.73 -15.89 21.78
C LYS A 33 44.43 -15.25 22.33
N LYS A 34 44.47 -14.75 23.56
CA LYS A 34 43.37 -14.03 24.19
C LYS A 34 43.07 -12.72 23.48
N LYS A 35 44.10 -11.95 23.13
CA LYS A 35 44.00 -10.68 22.36
C LYS A 35 43.41 -10.92 20.96
N ASN A 36 43.87 -11.94 20.26
CA ASN A 36 43.35 -12.31 18.94
C ASN A 36 41.89 -12.81 19.02
N GLY A 37 41.51 -13.56 20.05
CA GLY A 37 40.13 -13.97 20.31
C GLY A 37 39.20 -12.79 20.53
N VAL A 38 39.59 -11.83 21.35
CA VAL A 38 38.82 -10.59 21.58
C VAL A 38 38.68 -9.76 20.31
N CYS A 39 39.76 -9.66 19.53
CA CYS A 39 39.77 -8.94 18.26
C CYS A 39 38.81 -9.59 17.24
N LEU A 40 38.79 -10.93 17.16
CA LEU A 40 37.91 -11.68 16.27
C LEU A 40 36.43 -11.52 16.68
N VAL A 41 36.12 -11.60 17.97
CA VAL A 41 34.76 -11.39 18.50
C VAL A 41 34.29 -9.97 18.19
N LYS A 42 35.13 -8.96 18.43
CA LYS A 42 34.81 -7.57 18.10
C LYS A 42 34.55 -7.39 16.61
N LYS A 43 35.41 -7.92 15.74
CA LYS A 43 35.26 -7.83 14.28
C LYS A 43 33.95 -8.49 13.80
N ASN A 44 33.62 -9.65 14.35
CA ASN A 44 32.38 -10.35 14.01
C ASN A 44 31.14 -9.57 14.49
N SER A 45 31.17 -9.02 15.71
CA SER A 45 30.10 -8.14 16.22
C SER A 45 29.89 -6.91 15.34
N ASP A 46 30.97 -6.23 14.97
CA ASP A 46 30.93 -5.05 14.12
C ASP A 46 30.32 -5.42 12.75
N THR A 47 30.73 -6.56 12.17
CA THR A 47 30.19 -7.03 10.87
C THR A 47 28.68 -7.31 10.95
N ILE A 48 28.20 -7.90 12.05
CA ILE A 48 26.77 -8.14 12.24
C ILE A 48 26.01 -6.80 12.33
N LEU A 49 26.50 -5.88 13.15
CA LEU A 49 25.88 -4.57 13.34
C LEU A 49 25.84 -3.73 12.06
N TYR A 50 26.81 -3.90 11.16
CA TYR A 50 26.82 -3.23 9.85
C TYR A 50 25.78 -3.76 8.85
N ASN A 51 25.40 -5.03 8.96
CA ASN A 51 24.49 -5.66 8.00
C ASN A 51 23.02 -5.71 8.48
N VAL A 52 22.72 -5.17 9.67
CA VAL A 52 21.35 -5.07 10.17
C VAL A 52 20.70 -3.80 9.62
N ASP A 53 19.59 -3.95 8.90
CA ASP A 53 18.77 -2.82 8.39
C ASP A 53 17.91 -2.21 9.53
N ALA A 54 18.60 -1.79 10.58
CA ALA A 54 18.00 -1.13 11.74
C ALA A 54 19.07 -0.37 12.53
N TYR A 55 18.71 0.75 13.12
CA TYR A 55 19.55 1.39 14.11
C TYR A 55 19.45 0.64 15.44
N ILE A 56 20.61 0.23 15.94
CA ILE A 56 20.75 -0.39 17.27
C ILE A 56 21.35 0.66 18.18
N ILE A 57 20.68 0.96 19.27
CA ILE A 57 21.00 2.07 20.17
C ILE A 57 20.97 1.56 21.62
N LEU A 58 22.08 1.64 22.31
CA LEU A 58 22.17 1.36 23.74
C LEU A 58 22.07 2.66 24.53
N VAL A 59 21.09 2.76 25.43
CA VAL A 59 20.81 3.97 26.20
C VAL A 59 20.85 3.72 27.70
N ASP A 60 21.28 4.74 28.46
CA ASP A 60 21.24 4.79 29.90
C ASP A 60 19.87 5.29 30.44
N ARG A 61 19.73 5.37 31.78
CA ARG A 61 18.52 5.88 32.45
C ARG A 61 18.23 7.36 32.16
N ASN A 62 19.21 8.14 31.68
CA ASN A 62 19.05 9.55 31.32
C ASN A 62 18.73 9.72 29.82
N PHE A 63 18.47 8.63 29.10
CA PHE A 63 18.27 8.58 27.64
C PHE A 63 19.50 8.97 26.83
N LEU A 64 20.70 8.96 27.45
CA LEU A 64 21.94 9.19 26.73
C LEU A 64 22.39 7.92 26.00
N VAL A 65 22.78 8.10 24.76
CA VAL A 65 23.25 7.03 23.89
C VAL A 65 24.70 6.72 24.23
N GLU A 66 24.97 5.48 24.64
CA GLU A 66 26.32 5.01 24.93
C GLU A 66 26.98 4.32 23.74
N LYS A 67 26.19 3.52 23.00
CA LYS A 67 26.65 2.81 21.80
C LYS A 67 25.55 2.77 20.76
N THR A 68 25.94 2.86 19.50
CA THR A 68 25.04 2.78 18.36
C THR A 68 25.77 2.41 17.08
N ASN A 69 25.08 1.78 16.13
CA ASN A 69 25.55 1.59 14.75
C ASN A 69 25.10 2.74 13.81
N TYR A 70 24.40 3.76 14.32
CA TYR A 70 23.84 4.85 13.54
C TYR A 70 24.89 5.56 12.65
N TYR A 71 26.04 5.90 13.23
CA TYR A 71 27.11 6.60 12.50
C TYR A 71 27.69 5.77 11.35
N ASN A 72 27.78 4.46 11.55
CA ASN A 72 28.29 3.54 10.55
C ASN A 72 27.31 3.42 9.36
N LEU A 73 26.01 3.27 9.65
CA LEU A 73 24.98 3.15 8.61
C LEU A 73 24.76 4.44 7.82
N ASN A 74 25.01 5.59 8.44
CA ASN A 74 24.86 6.89 7.78
C ASN A 74 26.17 7.48 7.22
N ASN A 75 27.28 6.72 7.26
CA ASN A 75 28.60 7.16 6.81
C ASN A 75 29.02 8.51 7.43
N THR A 76 28.68 8.74 8.69
CA THR A 76 29.02 9.95 9.43
C THR A 76 30.04 9.62 10.52
N SER A 77 30.87 10.59 10.90
CA SER A 77 31.81 10.42 12.02
C SER A 77 31.10 10.43 13.36
N GLU A 78 31.54 9.58 14.26
CA GLU A 78 31.07 9.52 15.63
C GLU A 78 31.37 10.88 16.32
N GLY A 79 30.31 11.62 16.64
CA GLY A 79 30.47 12.87 17.40
C GLY A 79 30.82 12.56 18.86
N GLN A 80 31.78 13.26 19.42
CA GLN A 80 32.21 13.10 20.83
C GLN A 80 31.14 13.57 21.85
N VAL A 81 29.98 14.04 21.40
CA VAL A 81 28.94 14.59 22.28
C VAL A 81 27.95 13.50 22.61
N LEU A 82 27.76 13.23 23.91
CA LEU A 82 26.69 12.40 24.43
C LEU A 82 25.34 12.96 23.96
N ARG A 83 24.65 12.24 23.08
CA ARG A 83 23.36 12.64 22.49
C ARG A 83 22.24 11.78 23.08
N ARG A 84 21.07 12.36 23.24
CA ARG A 84 19.85 11.60 23.55
C ARG A 84 19.30 10.97 22.28
N VAL A 85 18.48 9.92 22.43
CA VAL A 85 17.91 9.16 21.32
C VAL A 85 17.26 10.04 20.25
N GLY A 86 16.44 11.03 20.65
CA GLY A 86 15.78 11.92 19.71
C GLY A 86 16.74 12.86 18.98
N GLU A 87 17.84 13.25 19.60
CA GLU A 87 18.89 14.07 18.95
C GLU A 87 19.70 13.22 17.97
N LEU A 88 20.03 11.97 18.32
CA LEU A 88 20.69 11.03 17.44
C LEU A 88 19.85 10.79 16.16
N LEU A 89 18.55 10.53 16.33
CA LEU A 89 17.62 10.30 15.23
C LEU A 89 17.18 11.58 14.51
N ARG A 90 17.67 12.74 14.95
CA ARG A 90 17.32 14.08 14.41
C ARG A 90 15.82 14.40 14.48
N CYS A 91 15.18 13.99 15.60
CA CYS A 91 13.77 14.27 15.83
C CYS A 91 13.50 15.78 15.87
N LYS A 92 12.62 16.27 14.99
CA LYS A 92 12.29 17.68 14.86
C LYS A 92 11.87 18.31 16.22
N ASN A 93 10.96 17.67 16.94
CA ASN A 93 10.50 18.17 18.24
C ASN A 93 11.64 18.32 19.25
N GLY A 94 12.60 17.38 19.26
CA GLY A 94 13.73 17.45 20.18
C GLY A 94 14.73 18.54 19.82
N LEU A 95 15.05 18.65 18.51
CA LEU A 95 16.05 19.62 18.04
C LEU A 95 15.53 21.07 18.10
N ASP A 96 14.26 21.30 17.73
CA ASP A 96 13.64 22.64 17.79
C ASP A 96 13.57 23.18 19.22
N ALA A 97 13.43 22.30 20.22
CA ALA A 97 13.40 22.65 21.64
C ALA A 97 14.78 22.63 22.33
N GLY A 98 15.86 22.41 21.56
CA GLY A 98 17.23 22.40 22.04
C GLY A 98 17.69 21.04 22.61
N ALA A 99 16.78 20.17 23.05
CA ALA A 99 17.11 18.83 23.53
C ALA A 99 15.92 17.87 23.47
N CYS A 100 16.21 16.58 23.29
CA CYS A 100 15.19 15.52 23.38
C CYS A 100 14.59 15.49 24.79
N GLY A 101 13.28 15.63 24.90
CA GLY A 101 12.54 15.68 26.16
C GLY A 101 12.11 17.09 26.58
N SER A 102 12.59 18.15 25.91
CA SER A 102 12.28 19.55 26.24
C SER A 102 11.01 20.09 25.56
N HIS A 103 10.61 19.50 24.44
CA HIS A 103 9.42 19.90 23.71
C HIS A 103 8.15 19.39 24.42
N GLU A 104 7.05 20.13 24.30
CA GLU A 104 5.76 19.77 24.90
C GLU A 104 5.27 18.37 24.45
N ASN A 105 5.41 18.07 23.16
CA ASN A 105 5.08 16.76 22.59
C ASN A 105 5.97 15.60 23.11
N CYS A 106 7.11 15.90 23.71
CA CYS A 106 7.96 14.86 24.30
C CYS A 106 7.34 14.25 25.56
N LYS A 107 6.41 14.91 26.24
CA LYS A 107 5.69 14.39 27.39
C LYS A 107 4.79 13.20 27.05
N VAL A 108 4.27 13.20 25.81
CA VAL A 108 3.39 12.16 25.27
C VAL A 108 4.08 11.29 24.20
N CYS A 109 5.39 11.43 24.05
CA CYS A 109 6.17 10.67 23.06
C CYS A 109 6.09 9.16 23.31
N PRO A 110 5.53 8.37 22.39
CA PRO A 110 5.37 6.92 22.62
C PRO A 110 6.70 6.20 22.81
N VAL A 111 7.75 6.61 22.07
CA VAL A 111 9.10 6.03 22.18
C VAL A 111 9.67 6.29 23.57
N ARG A 112 9.63 7.55 24.03
CA ARG A 112 10.13 7.92 25.36
C ARG A 112 9.40 7.15 26.47
N ASN A 113 8.08 7.15 26.44
CA ASN A 113 7.24 6.47 27.43
C ASN A 113 7.51 4.96 27.47
N SER A 114 7.74 4.34 26.30
CA SER A 114 8.09 2.92 26.22
C SER A 114 9.47 2.62 26.79
N ILE A 115 10.46 3.49 26.58
CA ILE A 115 11.78 3.35 27.19
C ILE A 115 11.69 3.50 28.70
N GLU A 116 10.97 4.49 29.22
CA GLU A 116 10.75 4.69 30.67
C GLU A 116 10.07 3.48 31.31
N LYS A 117 9.04 2.96 30.65
CA LYS A 117 8.35 1.73 31.08
C LYS A 117 9.30 0.54 31.12
N CYS A 118 10.15 0.38 30.09
CA CYS A 118 11.13 -0.68 29.99
C CYS A 118 12.13 -0.66 31.17
N PHE A 119 12.61 0.51 31.57
CA PHE A 119 13.47 0.68 32.74
C PHE A 119 12.75 0.36 34.05
N ARG A 120 11.49 0.80 34.21
CA ARG A 120 10.70 0.60 35.40
C ARG A 120 10.35 -0.86 35.62
N GLU A 121 9.96 -1.56 34.56
CA GLU A 121 9.47 -2.94 34.61
C GLU A 121 10.58 -3.97 34.40
N LYS A 122 11.81 -3.52 34.09
CA LYS A 122 12.97 -4.37 33.74
C LYS A 122 12.64 -5.44 32.71
N GLY A 123 11.86 -5.05 31.69
CA GLY A 123 11.30 -5.94 30.68
C GLY A 123 11.66 -5.53 29.26
N HIS A 124 10.78 -5.88 28.37
CA HIS A 124 10.87 -5.47 26.96
C HIS A 124 9.56 -4.83 26.51
N PHE A 125 9.59 -4.06 25.43
CA PHE A 125 8.39 -3.63 24.73
C PHE A 125 8.41 -4.12 23.28
N SER A 126 7.22 -4.55 22.86
CA SER A 126 6.98 -5.02 21.47
C SER A 126 7.19 -3.91 20.46
N PRO A 127 7.41 -4.22 19.16
CA PRO A 127 7.55 -3.23 18.14
C PRO A 127 6.40 -2.20 18.18
N LEU A 128 6.76 -0.95 18.35
CA LEU A 128 5.88 0.21 18.39
C LEU A 128 6.08 1.02 17.11
N GLU A 129 5.05 1.11 16.28
CA GLU A 129 5.07 1.99 15.12
C GLU A 129 4.55 3.38 15.51
N THR A 130 5.31 4.41 15.21
CA THR A 130 4.94 5.79 15.53
C THR A 130 5.39 6.75 14.45
N PRO A 131 4.55 7.73 14.07
CA PRO A 131 4.96 8.79 13.16
C PRO A 131 5.99 9.69 13.84
N MET A 132 7.04 10.04 13.11
CA MET A 132 8.08 10.95 13.55
C MET A 132 8.44 11.92 12.42
N ARG A 133 8.79 13.16 12.79
CA ARG A 133 9.38 14.13 11.90
C ARG A 133 10.87 14.20 12.16
N LEU A 134 11.67 13.87 11.13
CA LEU A 134 13.13 13.80 11.26
C LEU A 134 13.80 14.78 10.30
N TYR A 135 14.76 15.56 10.79
CA TYR A 135 15.55 16.42 9.93
C TYR A 135 16.52 15.62 9.05
N MET A 136 16.54 15.94 7.75
CA MET A 136 17.40 15.25 6.77
C MET A 136 18.87 15.67 6.86
N SER A 137 19.12 16.90 7.28
CA SER A 137 20.47 17.48 7.34
C SER A 137 20.78 18.07 8.72
N GLU A 138 22.06 18.31 8.99
CA GLU A 138 22.51 19.01 10.20
C GLU A 138 22.11 20.49 10.19
N LYS A 139 21.81 21.06 9.03
CA LYS A 139 21.37 22.46 8.90
C LYS A 139 19.92 22.69 9.32
N MET A 140 19.17 21.61 9.59
CA MET A 140 17.76 21.64 10.00
C MET A 140 16.84 22.45 9.06
N ASP A 141 17.19 22.45 7.76
CA ASP A 141 16.48 23.17 6.71
C ASP A 141 15.24 22.41 6.21
N ASN A 142 15.34 21.08 6.15
CA ASN A 142 14.26 20.22 5.66
C ASN A 142 14.04 19.02 6.59
N TYR A 143 12.78 18.65 6.79
CA TYR A 143 12.39 17.45 7.51
C TYR A 143 11.48 16.56 6.67
N VAL A 144 11.42 15.29 7.02
CA VAL A 144 10.51 14.32 6.43
C VAL A 144 9.61 13.71 7.49
N ASP A 145 8.38 13.43 7.11
CA ASP A 145 7.47 12.60 7.89
C ASP A 145 7.79 11.14 7.60
N CYS A 146 8.10 10.40 8.64
CA CYS A 146 8.40 8.98 8.55
C CYS A 146 7.66 8.18 9.62
N ILE A 147 7.50 6.89 9.40
CA ILE A 147 6.97 5.95 10.38
C ILE A 147 8.15 5.12 10.86
N VAL A 148 8.48 5.25 12.13
CA VAL A 148 9.53 4.44 12.76
C VAL A 148 8.91 3.31 13.58
N CYS A 149 9.51 2.13 13.43
CA CYS A 149 9.21 0.97 14.24
C CYS A 149 10.29 0.83 15.29
N VAL A 150 9.94 0.96 16.57
CA VAL A 150 10.86 0.92 17.70
C VAL A 150 10.53 -0.24 18.61
N SER A 151 11.51 -1.03 18.96
CA SER A 151 11.42 -2.03 20.03
C SER A 151 12.56 -1.85 21.01
N GLY A 152 12.40 -2.33 22.25
CA GLY A 152 13.43 -2.18 23.26
C GLY A 152 13.44 -3.31 24.26
N THR A 153 14.63 -3.62 24.75
CA THR A 153 14.87 -4.66 25.75
C THR A 153 15.77 -4.13 26.86
N TYR A 154 15.34 -4.29 28.10
CA TYR A 154 16.15 -3.98 29.25
C TYR A 154 17.34 -4.96 29.38
N LEU A 155 18.50 -4.42 29.69
CA LEU A 155 19.73 -5.15 29.92
C LEU A 155 20.42 -4.60 31.18
N GLN A 156 21.02 -5.47 31.95
CA GLN A 156 21.93 -5.07 33.03
C GLN A 156 23.37 -5.38 32.57
N LEU A 157 24.17 -4.35 32.34
CA LEU A 157 25.55 -4.46 31.90
C LEU A 157 26.47 -3.77 32.92
N ASP A 158 27.48 -4.47 33.39
CA ASP A 158 28.48 -3.95 34.33
C ASP A 158 27.85 -3.26 35.56
N GLN A 159 26.73 -3.82 36.08
CA GLN A 159 25.90 -3.32 37.19
C GLN A 159 25.05 -2.06 36.84
N ASP A 160 25.15 -1.55 35.64
CA ASP A 160 24.32 -0.44 35.14
C ASP A 160 23.07 -0.93 34.41
N ASP A 161 21.97 -0.22 34.64
CA ASP A 161 20.72 -0.46 33.91
C ASP A 161 20.78 0.21 32.56
N LYS A 162 20.53 -0.55 31.49
CA LYS A 162 20.52 -0.11 30.09
C LYS A 162 19.27 -0.59 29.36
N VAL A 163 18.92 0.10 28.28
CA VAL A 163 17.92 -0.39 27.33
C VAL A 163 18.56 -0.44 25.94
N LEU A 164 18.46 -1.60 25.30
CA LEU A 164 18.83 -1.79 23.91
C LEU A 164 17.62 -1.52 23.06
N LEU A 165 17.71 -0.51 22.21
CA LEU A 165 16.66 -0.13 21.24
C LEU A 165 17.02 -0.63 19.86
N THR A 166 16.01 -1.07 19.13
CA THR A 166 16.06 -1.28 17.69
C THR A 166 15.10 -0.30 17.04
N VAL A 167 15.60 0.53 16.13
CA VAL A 167 14.81 1.54 15.42
C VAL A 167 14.93 1.31 13.93
N ARG A 168 13.80 1.18 13.25
CA ARG A 168 13.72 0.96 11.80
C ARG A 168 12.76 1.95 11.17
N ASP A 169 13.13 2.55 10.05
CA ASP A 169 12.20 3.28 9.21
C ASP A 169 11.37 2.27 8.39
N VAL A 170 10.07 2.29 8.59
CA VAL A 170 9.11 1.41 7.92
C VAL A 170 8.17 2.19 6.99
N THR A 171 8.48 3.45 6.70
CA THR A 171 7.63 4.35 5.90
C THR A 171 7.35 3.75 4.52
N ARG A 172 8.38 3.27 3.83
CA ARG A 172 8.24 2.67 2.50
C ARG A 172 7.41 1.39 2.54
N GLN A 173 7.64 0.54 3.55
CA GLN A 173 6.89 -0.71 3.71
C GLN A 173 5.41 -0.43 3.96
N LYS A 174 5.09 0.55 4.80
CA LYS A 174 3.71 0.97 5.05
C LYS A 174 3.03 1.49 3.80
N LYS A 175 3.67 2.38 3.05
CA LYS A 175 3.11 2.89 1.79
C LYS A 175 2.79 1.77 0.80
N ILE A 176 3.71 0.82 0.63
CA ILE A 176 3.49 -0.33 -0.27
C ILE A 176 2.31 -1.19 0.22
N LEU A 177 2.20 -1.41 1.53
CA LEU A 177 1.08 -2.18 2.10
C LEU A 177 -0.26 -1.46 1.89
N ASP A 178 -0.32 -0.15 2.12
CA ASP A 178 -1.52 0.66 1.92
C ASP A 178 -1.94 0.67 0.44
N GLU A 179 -0.99 0.85 -0.49
CA GLU A 179 -1.22 0.78 -1.93
C GLU A 179 -1.73 -0.62 -2.37
N LEU A 180 -1.16 -1.68 -1.80
CA LEU A 180 -1.59 -3.05 -2.08
C LEU A 180 -3.01 -3.33 -1.57
N GLU A 181 -3.34 -2.86 -0.36
CA GLU A 181 -4.68 -3.00 0.20
C GLU A 181 -5.72 -2.21 -0.58
N GLU A 182 -5.37 -1.03 -1.07
CA GLU A 182 -6.25 -0.24 -1.94
C GLU A 182 -6.46 -0.94 -3.28
N ALA A 183 -5.41 -1.42 -3.92
CA ALA A 183 -5.50 -2.17 -5.18
C ALA A 183 -6.34 -3.44 -5.01
N ARG A 184 -6.18 -4.18 -3.90
CA ARG A 184 -6.99 -5.35 -3.58
C ARG A 184 -8.47 -5.01 -3.44
N ARG A 185 -8.80 -3.96 -2.67
CA ARG A 185 -10.20 -3.51 -2.50
C ARG A 185 -10.84 -3.12 -3.83
N ASN A 186 -10.10 -2.41 -4.68
CA ASN A 186 -10.59 -2.02 -6.00
C ASN A 186 -10.84 -3.25 -6.90
N ALA A 187 -9.96 -4.23 -6.87
CA ALA A 187 -10.12 -5.48 -7.63
C ALA A 187 -11.31 -6.32 -7.13
N GLU A 188 -11.49 -6.43 -5.81
CA GLU A 188 -12.63 -7.13 -5.21
C GLU A 188 -13.96 -6.44 -5.59
N TRP A 189 -14.03 -5.12 -5.46
CA TRP A 189 -15.20 -4.35 -5.85
C TRP A 189 -15.53 -4.52 -7.34
N ALA A 190 -14.53 -4.45 -8.24
CA ALA A 190 -14.74 -4.69 -9.67
C ALA A 190 -15.24 -6.12 -9.95
N GLY A 191 -14.74 -7.13 -9.21
CA GLY A 191 -15.21 -8.50 -9.29
C GLY A 191 -16.66 -8.68 -8.88
N GLU A 192 -17.07 -8.04 -7.78
CA GLU A 192 -18.46 -8.05 -7.31
C GLU A 192 -19.41 -7.39 -8.32
N GLN A 193 -19.03 -6.22 -8.86
CA GLN A 193 -19.80 -5.53 -9.89
C GLN A 193 -19.99 -6.40 -11.14
N LYS A 194 -18.92 -7.07 -11.60
CA LYS A 194 -18.98 -7.98 -12.74
C LYS A 194 -19.92 -9.17 -12.49
N THR A 195 -19.88 -9.73 -11.29
CA THR A 195 -20.76 -10.86 -10.90
C THR A 195 -22.23 -10.42 -10.86
N ALA A 196 -22.51 -9.27 -10.24
CA ALA A 196 -23.86 -8.70 -10.20
C ALA A 196 -24.39 -8.36 -11.60
N PHE A 197 -23.54 -7.81 -12.48
CA PHE A 197 -23.88 -7.54 -13.89
C PHE A 197 -24.27 -8.81 -14.61
N LEU A 198 -23.48 -9.89 -14.53
CA LEU A 198 -23.80 -11.17 -15.18
C LEU A 198 -25.08 -11.80 -14.64
N ALA A 199 -25.33 -11.70 -13.35
CA ALA A 199 -26.57 -12.18 -12.75
C ALA A 199 -27.81 -11.43 -13.26
N ASN A 200 -27.73 -10.09 -13.33
CA ASN A 200 -28.79 -9.25 -13.84
C ASN A 200 -29.03 -9.50 -15.35
N MET A 201 -27.97 -9.60 -16.15
CA MET A 201 -28.09 -9.93 -17.58
C MET A 201 -28.73 -11.29 -17.81
N SER A 202 -28.37 -12.30 -17.00
CA SER A 202 -29.02 -13.62 -17.08
C SER A 202 -30.53 -13.56 -16.80
N HIS A 203 -30.94 -12.73 -15.87
CA HIS A 203 -32.36 -12.53 -15.58
C HIS A 203 -33.07 -11.77 -16.69
N GLU A 204 -32.46 -10.69 -17.21
CA GLU A 204 -33.02 -9.89 -18.30
C GLU A 204 -33.13 -10.65 -19.63
N ILE A 205 -32.23 -11.60 -19.91
CA ILE A 205 -32.31 -12.51 -21.05
C ILE A 205 -33.37 -13.56 -20.85
N ARG A 206 -33.53 -14.13 -19.65
CA ARG A 206 -34.46 -15.23 -19.37
C ARG A 206 -35.93 -14.81 -19.56
N THR A 207 -36.28 -13.60 -19.16
CA THR A 207 -37.64 -13.09 -19.20
C THR A 207 -38.24 -13.06 -20.63
N PRO A 208 -37.61 -12.36 -21.61
CA PRO A 208 -38.09 -12.35 -22.98
C PRO A 208 -38.01 -13.73 -23.63
N LEU A 209 -36.96 -14.51 -23.32
CA LEU A 209 -36.79 -15.85 -23.87
C LEU A 209 -37.93 -16.77 -23.45
N ASN A 210 -38.36 -16.76 -22.17
CA ASN A 210 -39.46 -17.53 -21.69
C ASN A 210 -40.79 -17.11 -22.32
N ALA A 211 -40.98 -15.81 -22.57
CA ALA A 211 -42.15 -15.31 -23.29
C ALA A 211 -42.20 -15.84 -24.76
N ILE A 212 -41.06 -15.76 -25.46
CA ILE A 212 -40.92 -16.30 -26.83
C ILE A 212 -41.29 -17.78 -26.85
N VAL A 213 -40.64 -18.58 -26.00
CA VAL A 213 -40.87 -20.04 -25.95
C VAL A 213 -42.33 -20.37 -25.57
N GLY A 214 -42.88 -19.68 -24.56
CA GLY A 214 -44.25 -19.89 -24.10
C GLY A 214 -45.28 -19.60 -25.20
N PHE A 215 -45.23 -18.43 -25.83
CA PHE A 215 -46.20 -18.05 -26.87
C PHE A 215 -45.96 -18.83 -28.16
N ALA A 216 -44.73 -19.19 -28.53
CA ALA A 216 -44.48 -20.09 -29.64
C ALA A 216 -45.09 -21.47 -29.45
N GLY A 217 -45.05 -22.01 -28.22
CA GLY A 217 -45.74 -23.29 -27.90
C GLY A 217 -47.26 -23.25 -28.01
N LEU A 218 -47.88 -22.07 -27.87
CA LEU A 218 -49.33 -21.89 -27.94
C LEU A 218 -49.85 -21.65 -29.38
N LEU A 219 -48.98 -21.30 -30.34
CA LEU A 219 -49.37 -20.97 -31.71
C LEU A 219 -50.10 -22.10 -32.46
N GLY A 220 -49.78 -23.37 -32.11
CA GLY A 220 -50.43 -24.53 -32.77
C GLY A 220 -51.86 -24.76 -32.37
N THR A 221 -52.28 -24.25 -31.21
CA THR A 221 -53.67 -24.45 -30.64
C THR A 221 -54.46 -23.13 -30.57
N ALA A 222 -53.85 -22.03 -30.97
CA ALA A 222 -54.47 -20.70 -30.87
C ALA A 222 -55.54 -20.47 -31.94
N SER A 223 -56.55 -19.67 -31.59
CA SER A 223 -57.49 -19.11 -32.58
C SER A 223 -56.74 -18.14 -33.54
N ASP A 224 -57.35 -17.87 -34.70
CA ASP A 224 -56.71 -16.95 -35.68
C ASP A 224 -56.46 -15.55 -35.09
N GLN A 225 -57.36 -15.07 -34.24
CA GLN A 225 -57.19 -13.78 -33.56
C GLN A 225 -56.05 -13.82 -32.53
N ASP A 226 -55.99 -14.86 -31.70
CA ASP A 226 -54.95 -15.03 -30.71
C ASP A 226 -53.57 -15.23 -31.34
N ARG A 227 -53.52 -15.93 -32.48
CA ARG A 227 -52.28 -16.19 -33.25
C ARG A 227 -51.58 -14.90 -33.67
N ILE A 228 -52.35 -13.90 -34.13
CA ILE A 228 -51.81 -12.58 -34.49
C ILE A 228 -51.16 -11.92 -33.26
N SER A 229 -51.86 -11.89 -32.16
CA SER A 229 -51.36 -11.33 -30.87
C SER A 229 -50.11 -12.04 -30.36
N TYR A 230 -50.09 -13.39 -30.41
CA TYR A 230 -48.90 -14.16 -30.00
C TYR A 230 -47.70 -13.90 -30.86
N VAL A 231 -47.87 -13.75 -32.16
CA VAL A 231 -46.78 -13.38 -33.09
C VAL A 231 -46.24 -11.99 -32.76
N GLU A 232 -47.07 -11.03 -32.41
CA GLU A 232 -46.64 -9.70 -32.03
C GLU A 232 -45.85 -9.69 -30.74
N ILE A 233 -46.29 -10.46 -29.74
CA ILE A 233 -45.58 -10.64 -28.46
C ILE A 233 -44.20 -11.29 -28.70
N ILE A 234 -44.12 -12.31 -29.55
CA ILE A 234 -42.89 -12.98 -29.89
C ILE A 234 -41.93 -11.99 -30.58
N LYS A 235 -42.40 -11.21 -31.55
CA LYS A 235 -41.59 -10.20 -32.27
C LYS A 235 -41.07 -9.14 -31.31
N GLY A 236 -41.93 -8.62 -30.41
CA GLY A 236 -41.52 -7.61 -29.41
C GLY A 236 -40.40 -8.12 -28.48
N ASN A 237 -40.57 -9.35 -27.92
CA ASN A 237 -39.58 -9.96 -27.09
C ASN A 237 -38.28 -10.32 -27.81
N THR A 238 -38.33 -10.71 -29.12
CA THR A 238 -37.16 -10.96 -29.93
C THR A 238 -36.37 -9.68 -30.15
N ASN A 239 -37.04 -8.55 -30.46
CA ASN A 239 -36.36 -7.26 -30.61
C ASN A 239 -35.71 -6.79 -29.29
N MET A 240 -36.40 -7.00 -28.15
CA MET A 240 -35.80 -6.71 -26.85
C MET A 240 -34.55 -7.54 -26.57
N LEU A 241 -34.59 -8.84 -26.93
CA LEU A 241 -33.42 -9.71 -26.74
C LEU A 241 -32.24 -9.31 -27.61
N LEU A 242 -32.50 -8.95 -28.90
CA LEU A 242 -31.47 -8.44 -29.83
C LEU A 242 -30.83 -7.16 -29.27
N GLN A 243 -31.64 -6.25 -28.72
CA GLN A 243 -31.10 -5.02 -28.12
C GLN A 243 -30.20 -5.33 -26.93
N LEU A 244 -30.62 -6.23 -26.00
CA LEU A 244 -29.81 -6.64 -24.86
C LEU A 244 -28.48 -7.26 -25.29
N VAL A 245 -28.48 -8.12 -26.32
CA VAL A 245 -27.24 -8.71 -26.85
C VAL A 245 -26.32 -7.63 -27.40
N ASN A 246 -26.84 -6.66 -28.14
CA ASN A 246 -26.04 -5.55 -28.64
C ASN A 246 -25.48 -4.68 -27.53
N ASP A 247 -26.26 -4.40 -26.48
CA ASP A 247 -25.78 -3.62 -25.33
C ASP A 247 -24.65 -4.35 -24.58
N ILE A 248 -24.73 -5.69 -24.43
CA ILE A 248 -23.66 -6.52 -23.83
C ILE A 248 -22.39 -6.49 -24.72
N LEU A 249 -22.55 -6.60 -26.05
CA LEU A 249 -21.42 -6.54 -26.98
C LEU A 249 -20.76 -5.16 -26.96
N ASP A 250 -21.56 -4.08 -26.92
CA ASP A 250 -21.02 -2.72 -26.79
C ASP A 250 -20.25 -2.54 -25.49
N MET A 251 -20.80 -3.01 -24.37
CA MET A 251 -20.11 -2.99 -23.07
C MET A 251 -18.78 -3.75 -23.11
N SER A 252 -18.78 -4.94 -23.71
CA SER A 252 -17.57 -5.76 -23.85
C SER A 252 -16.50 -5.06 -24.69
N LYS A 253 -16.89 -4.34 -25.76
CA LYS A 253 -15.98 -3.55 -26.59
C LYS A 253 -15.41 -2.34 -25.84
N ILE A 254 -16.23 -1.70 -25.00
CA ILE A 254 -15.80 -0.58 -24.13
C ILE A 254 -14.78 -1.07 -23.12
N GLU A 255 -15.06 -2.18 -22.41
CA GLU A 255 -14.13 -2.76 -21.44
C GLU A 255 -12.81 -3.20 -22.07
N ALA A 256 -12.85 -3.74 -23.28
CA ALA A 256 -11.66 -4.13 -24.03
C ALA A 256 -10.90 -2.95 -24.68
N GLY A 257 -11.48 -1.73 -24.67
CA GLY A 257 -10.91 -0.58 -25.36
C GLY A 257 -10.90 -0.72 -26.89
N THR A 258 -11.76 -1.59 -27.44
CA THR A 258 -11.83 -1.90 -28.87
C THR A 258 -13.04 -1.27 -29.57
N LEU A 259 -13.72 -0.34 -28.88
CA LEU A 259 -14.83 0.38 -29.48
C LEU A 259 -14.29 1.40 -30.49
N GLU A 260 -14.57 1.18 -31.76
CA GLU A 260 -14.20 2.09 -32.86
C GLU A 260 -15.33 3.07 -33.12
N PHE A 261 -14.99 4.35 -33.35
CA PHE A 261 -15.92 5.41 -33.68
C PHE A 261 -15.65 5.91 -35.11
N ILE A 262 -16.70 5.91 -35.93
CA ILE A 262 -16.63 6.47 -37.28
C ILE A 262 -17.19 7.90 -37.24
N TYR A 263 -16.28 8.87 -37.10
CA TYR A 263 -16.66 10.27 -37.04
C TYR A 263 -17.05 10.84 -38.39
N THR A 264 -18.19 11.50 -38.45
CA THR A 264 -18.71 12.22 -39.62
C THR A 264 -19.33 13.54 -39.20
N ASP A 265 -19.50 14.47 -40.12
CA ASP A 265 -20.22 15.71 -39.85
C ASP A 265 -21.73 15.43 -39.89
N VAL A 266 -22.37 15.56 -38.74
CA VAL A 266 -23.76 15.19 -38.53
C VAL A 266 -24.59 16.40 -38.15
N ASP A 267 -25.72 16.60 -38.82
CA ASP A 267 -26.72 17.62 -38.44
C ASP A 267 -27.56 17.11 -37.29
N VAL A 268 -27.32 17.66 -36.10
CA VAL A 268 -28.05 17.31 -34.85
C VAL A 268 -29.53 17.60 -34.99
N ASN A 269 -29.92 18.69 -35.69
CA ASN A 269 -31.33 19.02 -35.91
C ASN A 269 -32.06 17.94 -36.73
N GLN A 270 -31.35 17.30 -37.65
CA GLN A 270 -31.93 16.19 -38.41
C GLN A 270 -32.16 14.97 -37.52
N ILE A 271 -31.17 14.59 -36.68
CA ILE A 271 -31.34 13.47 -35.70
C ILE A 271 -32.52 13.73 -34.78
N MET A 272 -32.62 14.95 -34.22
CA MET A 272 -33.70 15.30 -33.30
C MET A 272 -35.07 15.24 -33.98
N ARG A 273 -35.21 15.66 -35.24
CA ARG A 273 -36.48 15.53 -36.01
C ARG A 273 -36.82 14.07 -36.30
N GLU A 274 -35.83 13.25 -36.65
CA GLU A 274 -36.01 11.80 -36.87
C GLU A 274 -36.52 11.12 -35.59
N LEU A 275 -35.89 11.41 -34.44
CA LEU A 275 -36.30 10.88 -33.15
C LEU A 275 -37.66 11.41 -32.68
N GLU A 276 -37.93 12.71 -32.84
CA GLU A 276 -39.26 13.28 -32.55
C GLU A 276 -40.37 12.54 -33.30
N GLY A 277 -40.18 12.26 -34.59
CA GLY A 277 -41.15 11.51 -35.39
C GLY A 277 -41.39 10.10 -34.85
N ILE A 278 -40.31 9.37 -34.49
CA ILE A 278 -40.43 8.01 -33.95
C ILE A 278 -41.15 8.01 -32.61
N PHE A 279 -40.80 8.90 -31.71
CA PHE A 279 -41.40 8.93 -30.36
C PHE A 279 -42.81 9.50 -30.38
N ARG A 280 -43.17 10.39 -31.33
CA ARG A 280 -44.54 10.86 -31.48
C ARG A 280 -45.47 9.72 -31.85
N LEU A 281 -45.09 8.86 -32.80
CA LEU A 281 -45.87 7.67 -33.15
C LEU A 281 -46.07 6.73 -31.94
N ARG A 282 -45.01 6.49 -31.19
CA ARG A 282 -45.11 5.66 -29.97
C ARG A 282 -46.02 6.25 -28.90
N LEU A 283 -46.05 7.57 -28.72
CA LEU A 283 -46.94 8.26 -27.80
C LEU A 283 -48.39 8.17 -28.24
N GLU A 284 -48.66 8.31 -29.55
CA GLU A 284 -50.01 8.14 -30.11
C GLU A 284 -50.52 6.71 -29.94
N GLU A 285 -49.71 5.69 -30.20
CA GLU A 285 -50.05 4.26 -29.99
C GLU A 285 -50.32 3.91 -28.55
N ALA A 286 -49.60 4.55 -27.59
CA ALA A 286 -49.75 4.31 -26.18
C ALA A 286 -50.90 5.09 -25.51
N ASP A 287 -51.58 5.98 -26.24
CA ASP A 287 -52.66 6.85 -25.76
C ASP A 287 -52.31 7.63 -24.46
N VAL A 288 -51.08 8.16 -24.39
CA VAL A 288 -50.59 8.90 -23.21
C VAL A 288 -50.70 10.41 -23.44
N PRO A 289 -51.07 11.21 -22.41
CA PRO A 289 -51.27 12.65 -22.53
C PRO A 289 -49.92 13.42 -22.49
N VAL A 290 -48.89 12.92 -23.15
CA VAL A 290 -47.56 13.50 -23.23
C VAL A 290 -47.27 13.94 -24.67
N ARG A 291 -46.62 15.07 -24.81
CA ARG A 291 -46.17 15.57 -26.15
C ARG A 291 -44.65 15.71 -26.16
N ILE A 292 -44.04 15.29 -27.29
CA ILE A 292 -42.66 15.57 -27.58
C ILE A 292 -42.61 16.72 -28.58
N ILE A 293 -41.80 17.73 -28.28
CA ILE A 293 -41.62 18.91 -29.16
C ILE A 293 -40.14 19.19 -29.26
N PHE A 294 -39.63 19.27 -30.47
CA PHE A 294 -38.27 19.70 -30.73
C PHE A 294 -38.27 21.10 -31.33
N GLU A 295 -37.71 22.06 -30.58
CA GLU A 295 -37.54 23.45 -31.04
C GLU A 295 -36.05 23.75 -31.22
N PRO A 296 -35.55 23.76 -32.49
CA PRO A 296 -34.14 24.04 -32.75
C PRO A 296 -33.83 25.51 -32.45
N LYS A 297 -32.88 25.77 -31.57
CA LYS A 297 -32.40 27.14 -31.25
C LYS A 297 -31.46 27.67 -32.33
N LEU A 298 -30.81 26.78 -33.07
CA LEU A 298 -29.91 27.10 -34.17
C LEU A 298 -30.52 26.56 -35.48
N PRO A 299 -30.54 27.32 -36.59
CA PRO A 299 -31.12 26.87 -37.86
C PRO A 299 -30.34 25.67 -38.43
N VAL A 300 -29.04 25.59 -38.15
CA VAL A 300 -28.14 24.51 -38.55
C VAL A 300 -27.20 24.22 -37.40
N CYS A 301 -27.02 22.92 -37.05
CA CYS A 301 -26.15 22.49 -36.00
C CYS A 301 -25.38 21.22 -36.42
N PHE A 302 -24.20 21.44 -37.03
CA PHE A 302 -23.29 20.33 -37.35
C PHE A 302 -22.30 20.08 -36.23
N ILE A 303 -22.09 18.80 -35.92
CA ILE A 303 -21.04 18.34 -35.00
C ILE A 303 -20.28 17.18 -35.68
N HIS A 304 -18.97 17.10 -35.40
CA HIS A 304 -18.15 15.99 -35.87
C HIS A 304 -18.24 14.84 -34.86
N THR A 305 -19.08 13.83 -35.18
CA THR A 305 -19.40 12.74 -34.26
C THR A 305 -19.83 11.48 -35.00
N GLU A 306 -20.08 10.38 -34.29
CA GLU A 306 -20.71 9.20 -34.83
C GLU A 306 -22.24 9.27 -34.72
N LYS A 307 -22.94 9.32 -35.89
CA LYS A 307 -24.40 9.49 -35.96
C LYS A 307 -25.15 8.45 -35.11
N ASN A 308 -24.79 7.16 -35.21
CA ASN A 308 -25.52 6.09 -34.56
C ASN A 308 -25.40 6.16 -33.03
N ARG A 309 -24.22 6.52 -32.53
CA ARG A 309 -24.00 6.59 -31.07
C ARG A 309 -24.71 7.78 -30.43
N ILE A 310 -24.68 8.95 -31.06
CA ILE A 310 -25.42 10.10 -30.54
C ILE A 310 -26.95 9.84 -30.61
N SER A 311 -27.43 9.22 -31.68
CA SER A 311 -28.84 8.83 -31.81
C SER A 311 -29.23 7.81 -30.72
N GLN A 312 -28.38 6.83 -30.43
CA GLN A 312 -28.56 5.84 -29.40
C GLN A 312 -28.68 6.48 -27.99
N VAL A 313 -27.75 7.40 -27.67
CA VAL A 313 -27.77 8.13 -26.40
C VAL A 313 -29.05 8.92 -26.22
N ILE A 314 -29.44 9.72 -27.24
CA ILE A 314 -30.64 10.54 -27.16
C ILE A 314 -31.90 9.67 -27.09
N SER A 315 -31.97 8.59 -27.88
CA SER A 315 -33.09 7.63 -27.84
C SER A 315 -33.24 6.95 -26.46
N ASN A 316 -32.13 6.62 -25.81
CA ASN A 316 -32.15 6.04 -24.47
C ASN A 316 -32.71 7.02 -23.43
N PHE A 317 -32.31 8.31 -23.50
CA PHE A 317 -32.88 9.34 -22.63
C PHE A 317 -34.37 9.55 -22.88
N LEU A 318 -34.80 9.61 -24.14
CA LEU A 318 -36.22 9.75 -24.49
C LEU A 318 -37.04 8.54 -24.06
N SER A 319 -36.53 7.32 -24.26
CA SER A 319 -37.16 6.07 -23.77
C SER A 319 -37.34 6.05 -22.26
N ASN A 320 -36.30 6.49 -21.52
CA ASN A 320 -36.38 6.60 -20.08
C ASN A 320 -37.38 7.68 -19.65
N ALA A 321 -37.37 8.85 -20.28
CA ALA A 321 -38.36 9.90 -20.02
C ALA A 321 -39.77 9.42 -20.27
N PHE A 322 -40.01 8.72 -21.37
CA PHE A 322 -41.32 8.11 -21.69
C PHE A 322 -41.75 7.11 -20.60
N LYS A 323 -40.86 6.21 -20.18
CA LYS A 323 -41.13 5.17 -19.19
C LYS A 323 -41.49 5.71 -17.79
N TYR A 324 -40.85 6.85 -17.39
CA TYR A 324 -40.99 7.38 -16.02
C TYR A 324 -41.88 8.63 -15.91
N THR A 325 -42.38 9.15 -17.03
CA THR A 325 -43.30 10.30 -17.04
C THR A 325 -44.77 9.88 -17.10
N VAL A 326 -45.04 8.61 -17.42
CA VAL A 326 -46.40 8.05 -17.57
C VAL A 326 -46.83 7.29 -16.32
#